data_f17917356d64ebdf4e2966334e152331
#
_entry.id   f17917356d64ebdf4e2966334e152331
#
_cell.length_a   1.000
_cell.length_b   1.000
_cell.length_c   1.000
_cell.angle_alpha   90.00
_cell.angle_beta   90.00
_cell.angle_gamma   90.00
#
_symmetry.space_group_name_H-M   'P 1'
#
loop_
_entity.id
_entity.type
_entity.pdbx_description
1 polymer ?
#
loop_
_entity_poly.entity_id
_entity_poly.type
_entity_poly.pdbx_seq_one_letter_code
_entity_poly.pdbx_strand_id
1 'polypeptide(L)'
;LGADAILLIAAILSEEKIKEFYDLAKSLEIDCLVEVHNEKELKKVVACGCDIIGINNRNLKTFDVDLNTTSKLAPLIPYEAVLVSESGMKDENDMKNVKEQGADAVLIGETFMRSDNIKETMKQLRSCL
;
A
#
# COMPACT_ATOMS: atom_id res chain seq x y z
N LEU A 1 -13.81 17.38 6.93
CA LEU A 1 -13.68 17.32 5.49
C LEU A 1 -14.29 16.04 4.87
N GLY A 2 -14.73 15.08 5.71
CA GLY A 2 -15.44 13.89 5.27
C GLY A 2 -14.55 12.81 4.66
N ALA A 3 -13.31 12.66 5.11
CA ALA A 3 -12.46 11.54 4.71
C ALA A 3 -12.87 10.28 5.48
N ASP A 4 -12.95 9.14 4.80
CA ASP A 4 -13.20 7.82 5.41
C ASP A 4 -11.90 7.11 5.76
N ALA A 5 -10.79 7.47 5.11
CA ALA A 5 -9.46 6.94 5.37
C ALA A 5 -8.38 8.01 5.17
N ILE A 6 -7.21 7.78 5.79
CA ILE A 6 -6.01 8.60 5.62
C ILE A 6 -4.80 7.73 5.26
N LEU A 7 -3.80 8.37 4.63
CA LEU A 7 -2.50 7.76 4.36
C LEU A 7 -1.45 8.32 5.33
N LEU A 8 -0.75 7.44 6.04
CA LEU A 8 0.43 7.77 6.84
C LEU A 8 1.68 7.20 6.16
N ILE A 9 2.70 8.03 5.97
CA ILE A 9 3.93 7.63 5.27
C ILE A 9 5.04 7.38 6.29
N ALA A 10 5.40 6.12 6.52
CA ALA A 10 6.39 5.72 7.53
C ALA A 10 7.81 6.26 7.26
N ALA A 11 8.13 6.57 6.00
CA ALA A 11 9.43 7.13 5.62
C ALA A 11 9.71 8.51 6.24
N ILE A 12 8.66 9.31 6.49
CA ILE A 12 8.77 10.69 7.00
C ILE A 12 8.28 10.85 8.45
N LEU A 13 7.70 9.81 9.04
CA LEU A 13 7.17 9.82 10.39
C LEU A 13 8.03 9.00 11.35
N SER A 14 8.19 9.47 12.58
CA SER A 14 8.73 8.65 13.66
C SER A 14 7.69 7.61 14.14
N GLU A 15 8.15 6.58 14.85
CA GLU A 15 7.27 5.56 15.41
C GLU A 15 6.19 6.17 16.32
N GLU A 16 6.59 7.13 17.19
CA GLU A 16 5.67 7.83 18.09
C GLU A 16 4.60 8.61 17.30
N LYS A 17 4.99 9.25 16.17
CA LYS A 17 4.03 10.01 15.34
C LYS A 17 3.10 9.10 14.55
N ILE A 18 3.58 7.94 14.08
CA ILE A 18 2.72 6.93 13.46
C ILE A 18 1.67 6.49 14.48
N LYS A 19 2.11 6.11 15.70
CA LYS A 19 1.21 5.67 16.76
C LYS A 19 0.18 6.74 17.15
N GLU A 20 0.63 7.98 17.35
CA GLU A 20 -0.23 9.13 17.69
C GLU A 20 -1.34 9.33 16.63
N PHE A 21 -0.96 9.40 15.35
CA PHE A 21 -1.91 9.65 14.27
C PHE A 21 -2.83 8.46 14.02
N TYR A 22 -2.29 7.25 14.12
CA TYR A 22 -3.07 6.03 14.00
C TYR A 22 -4.16 5.94 15.08
N ASP A 23 -3.79 6.13 16.35
CA ASP A 23 -4.72 6.09 17.47
C ASP A 23 -5.79 7.19 17.37
N LEU A 24 -5.38 8.39 16.94
CA LEU A 24 -6.32 9.49 16.73
C LEU A 24 -7.32 9.15 15.61
N ALA A 25 -6.86 8.64 14.47
CA ALA A 25 -7.74 8.26 13.37
C ALA A 25 -8.73 7.17 13.79
N LYS A 26 -8.24 6.12 14.48
CA LYS A 26 -9.12 5.05 15.01
C LYS A 26 -10.15 5.60 15.99
N SER A 27 -9.81 6.57 16.83
CA SER A 27 -10.76 7.22 17.74
C SER A 27 -11.84 8.03 17.02
N LEU A 28 -11.58 8.42 15.77
CA LEU A 28 -12.50 9.15 14.89
C LEU A 28 -13.21 8.24 13.89
N GLU A 29 -13.04 6.91 14.01
CA GLU A 29 -13.57 5.91 13.08
C GLU A 29 -13.08 6.12 11.63
N ILE A 30 -11.84 6.60 11.47
CA ILE A 30 -11.16 6.79 10.19
C ILE A 30 -10.12 5.69 10.00
N ASP A 31 -10.15 5.02 8.86
CA ASP A 31 -9.14 4.00 8.52
C ASP A 31 -7.78 4.62 8.21
N CYS A 32 -6.71 3.88 8.51
CA CYS A 32 -5.33 4.30 8.24
C CYS A 32 -4.62 3.30 7.33
N LEU A 33 -4.32 3.70 6.11
CA LEU A 33 -3.32 3.02 5.28
C LEU A 33 -1.93 3.55 5.66
N VAL A 34 -1.04 2.68 6.15
CA VAL A 34 0.31 3.08 6.56
C VAL A 34 1.32 2.55 5.56
N GLU A 35 1.90 3.48 4.78
CA GLU A 35 2.81 3.20 3.67
C GLU A 35 4.23 2.92 4.15
N VAL A 36 4.84 1.85 3.62
CA VAL A 36 6.24 1.46 3.86
C VAL A 36 6.97 1.13 2.55
N HIS A 37 8.32 1.31 2.54
CA HIS A 37 9.18 1.03 1.39
C HIS A 37 10.28 0.01 1.70
N ASN A 38 10.50 -0.32 2.96
CA ASN A 38 11.56 -1.21 3.41
C ASN A 38 11.26 -1.85 4.76
N GLU A 39 12.06 -2.86 5.12
CA GLU A 39 11.89 -3.62 6.36
C GLU A 39 12.01 -2.76 7.63
N LYS A 40 12.86 -1.73 7.61
CA LYS A 40 13.02 -0.83 8.78
C LYS A 40 11.74 -0.03 9.04
N GLU A 41 11.10 0.46 7.99
CA GLU A 41 9.83 1.15 8.08
C GLU A 41 8.72 0.20 8.49
N LEU A 42 8.67 -1.01 7.89
CA LEU A 42 7.70 -2.04 8.24
C LEU A 42 7.75 -2.42 9.72
N LYS A 43 8.94 -2.61 10.29
CA LYS A 43 9.10 -2.91 11.72
C LYS A 43 8.47 -1.85 12.63
N LYS A 44 8.62 -0.57 12.30
CA LYS A 44 7.96 0.52 13.05
C LYS A 44 6.44 0.40 12.99
N VAL A 45 5.90 0.18 11.78
CA VAL A 45 4.46 0.11 11.54
C VAL A 45 3.82 -1.08 12.24
N VAL A 46 4.47 -2.25 12.19
CA VAL A 46 4.04 -3.45 12.92
C VAL A 46 4.09 -3.23 14.43
N ALA A 47 5.12 -2.58 14.96
CA ALA A 47 5.21 -2.24 16.38
C ALA A 47 4.09 -1.30 16.85
N CYS A 48 3.58 -0.44 15.96
CA CYS A 48 2.43 0.43 16.24
C CYS A 48 1.07 -0.31 16.23
N GLY A 49 1.03 -1.57 15.78
CA GLY A 49 -0.21 -2.35 15.69
C GLY A 49 -1.14 -1.91 14.55
N CYS A 50 -0.57 -1.38 13.47
CA CYS A 50 -1.35 -0.95 12.29
C CYS A 50 -1.96 -2.15 11.57
N ASP A 51 -3.23 -2.03 11.17
CA ASP A 51 -4.04 -3.11 10.59
C ASP A 51 -4.18 -3.06 9.07
N ILE A 52 -3.81 -1.92 8.42
CA ILE A 52 -3.77 -1.78 6.96
C ILE A 52 -2.38 -1.25 6.57
N ILE A 53 -1.59 -2.09 5.93
CA ILE A 53 -0.19 -1.78 5.60
C ILE A 53 -0.02 -1.73 4.08
N GLY A 54 0.45 -0.60 3.58
CA GLY A 54 0.75 -0.38 2.18
C GLY A 54 2.24 -0.60 1.88
N ILE A 55 2.57 -1.48 0.93
CA ILE A 55 3.92 -1.59 0.40
C ILE A 55 4.00 -0.79 -0.89
N ASN A 56 4.73 0.33 -0.85
CA ASN A 56 4.93 1.14 -2.05
C ASN A 56 6.14 0.65 -2.85
N ASN A 57 5.85 0.12 -4.05
CA ASN A 57 6.87 -0.35 -5.00
C ASN A 57 7.65 0.79 -5.66
N ARG A 58 7.23 2.05 -5.47
CA ARG A 58 7.94 3.22 -5.99
C ARG A 58 8.87 3.79 -4.94
N ASN A 59 10.13 3.92 -5.28
CA ASN A 59 11.08 4.68 -4.47
C ASN A 59 10.75 6.18 -4.57
N LEU A 60 10.40 6.83 -3.47
CA LEU A 60 10.00 8.24 -3.46
C LEU A 60 11.14 9.23 -3.73
N LYS A 61 12.42 8.76 -3.76
CA LYS A 61 13.59 9.60 -4.05
C LYS A 61 14.01 9.52 -5.52
N THR A 62 14.02 8.29 -6.09
CA THR A 62 14.48 8.05 -7.47
C THR A 62 13.32 7.91 -8.45
N PHE A 63 12.09 7.70 -7.95
CA PHE A 63 10.89 7.36 -8.69
C PHE A 63 10.94 6.01 -9.43
N ASP A 64 12.00 5.23 -9.23
CA ASP A 64 12.07 3.86 -9.76
C ASP A 64 11.00 2.97 -9.13
N VAL A 65 10.47 2.06 -9.92
CA VAL A 65 9.43 1.10 -9.51
C VAL A 65 9.97 -0.32 -9.58
N ASP A 66 9.86 -1.07 -8.48
CA ASP A 66 10.26 -2.47 -8.38
C ASP A 66 9.19 -3.28 -7.63
N LEU A 67 8.39 -4.09 -8.35
CA LEU A 67 7.36 -4.96 -7.76
C LEU A 67 7.93 -6.03 -6.81
N ASN A 68 9.24 -6.31 -6.88
CA ASN A 68 9.91 -7.18 -5.90
C ASN A 68 9.93 -6.58 -4.49
N THR A 69 9.63 -5.30 -4.32
CA THR A 69 9.47 -4.69 -2.99
C THR A 69 8.33 -5.37 -2.23
N THR A 70 7.18 -5.55 -2.87
CA THR A 70 6.06 -6.31 -2.28
C THR A 70 6.48 -7.74 -1.94
N SER A 71 7.12 -8.46 -2.87
CA SER A 71 7.58 -9.83 -2.66
C SER A 71 8.50 -9.99 -1.45
N LYS A 72 9.40 -9.02 -1.21
CA LYS A 72 10.35 -9.04 -0.09
C LYS A 72 9.70 -8.74 1.25
N LEU A 73 8.72 -7.85 1.29
CA LEU A 73 8.13 -7.35 2.53
C LEU A 73 6.85 -8.09 2.94
N ALA A 74 6.08 -8.60 1.99
CA ALA A 74 4.83 -9.30 2.26
C ALA A 74 4.95 -10.44 3.30
N PRO A 75 6.00 -11.30 3.26
CA PRO A 75 6.17 -12.36 4.27
C PRO A 75 6.41 -11.87 5.70
N LEU A 76 6.72 -10.58 5.87
CA LEU A 76 7.00 -9.97 7.18
C LEU A 76 5.77 -9.23 7.76
N ILE A 77 4.68 -9.16 7.00
CA ILE A 77 3.42 -8.54 7.45
C ILE A 77 2.65 -9.54 8.31
N PRO A 78 2.11 -9.11 9.47
CA PRO A 78 1.24 -9.95 10.29
C PRO A 78 0.03 -10.48 9.51
N TYR A 79 -0.34 -11.72 9.73
CA TYR A 79 -1.45 -12.38 9.02
C TYR A 79 -2.79 -11.66 9.18
N GLU A 80 -2.99 -10.99 10.31
CA GLU A 80 -4.21 -10.24 10.61
C GLU A 80 -4.30 -8.87 9.92
N ALA A 81 -3.18 -8.38 9.38
CA ALA A 81 -3.14 -7.08 8.71
C ALA A 81 -3.50 -7.21 7.22
N VAL A 82 -4.22 -6.23 6.71
CA VAL A 82 -4.52 -6.11 5.28
C VAL A 82 -3.29 -5.59 4.55
N LEU A 83 -2.79 -6.35 3.58
CA LEU A 83 -1.69 -5.96 2.71
C LEU A 83 -2.20 -5.25 1.45
N VAL A 84 -1.79 -3.99 1.27
CA VAL A 84 -2.04 -3.21 0.05
C VAL A 84 -0.73 -3.08 -0.73
N SER A 85 -0.68 -3.56 -1.98
CA SER A 85 0.45 -3.29 -2.88
C SER A 85 0.20 -2.00 -3.65
N GLU A 86 1.15 -1.07 -3.59
CA GLU A 86 1.01 0.27 -4.16
C GLU A 86 2.01 0.54 -5.26
N SER A 87 1.58 1.23 -6.30
CA SER A 87 2.40 1.62 -7.46
C SER A 87 2.90 0.45 -8.31
N GLY A 88 3.07 0.70 -9.59
CA GLY A 88 3.79 -0.19 -10.50
C GLY A 88 2.95 -1.20 -11.28
N MET A 89 1.72 -1.47 -10.88
CA MET A 89 0.82 -2.36 -11.61
C MET A 89 0.34 -1.69 -12.89
N LYS A 90 0.67 -2.29 -14.04
CA LYS A 90 0.37 -1.77 -15.38
C LYS A 90 -0.56 -2.67 -16.17
N ASP A 91 -0.49 -3.97 -15.94
CA ASP A 91 -1.23 -4.99 -16.68
C ASP A 91 -1.69 -6.15 -15.78
N GLU A 92 -2.37 -7.12 -16.40
CA GLU A 92 -2.90 -8.31 -15.72
C GLU A 92 -1.80 -9.19 -15.09
N ASN A 93 -0.59 -9.23 -15.67
CA ASN A 93 0.51 -10.03 -15.14
C ASN A 93 1.04 -9.42 -13.84
N ASP A 94 1.16 -8.09 -13.80
CA ASP A 94 1.53 -7.36 -12.58
C ASP A 94 0.49 -7.62 -11.47
N MET A 95 -0.81 -7.60 -11.80
CA MET A 95 -1.89 -7.88 -10.85
C MET A 95 -1.85 -9.30 -10.31
N LYS A 96 -1.63 -10.30 -11.18
CA LYS A 96 -1.45 -11.70 -10.76
C LYS A 96 -0.24 -11.85 -9.84
N ASN A 97 0.87 -11.22 -10.21
CA ASN A 97 2.11 -11.28 -9.46
C ASN A 97 1.93 -10.75 -8.02
N VAL A 98 1.36 -9.55 -7.84
CA VAL A 98 1.16 -9.00 -6.48
C VAL A 98 0.13 -9.79 -5.68
N LYS A 99 -0.88 -10.38 -6.32
CA LYS A 99 -1.84 -11.29 -5.68
C LYS A 99 -1.15 -12.57 -5.18
N GLU A 100 -0.30 -13.19 -6.00
CA GLU A 100 0.49 -14.37 -5.62
C GLU A 100 1.49 -14.07 -4.50
N GLN A 101 1.93 -12.83 -4.38
CA GLN A 101 2.76 -12.33 -3.29
C GLN A 101 1.97 -12.09 -1.99
N GLY A 102 0.65 -12.27 -1.99
CA GLY A 102 -0.21 -12.16 -0.81
C GLY A 102 -0.89 -10.80 -0.63
N ALA A 103 -0.89 -9.93 -1.64
CA ALA A 103 -1.63 -8.68 -1.55
C ALA A 103 -3.15 -8.92 -1.54
N ASP A 104 -3.83 -8.33 -0.55
CA ASP A 104 -5.29 -8.33 -0.41
C ASP A 104 -5.94 -7.25 -1.28
N ALA A 105 -5.22 -6.14 -1.48
CA ALA A 105 -5.67 -5.00 -2.26
C ALA A 105 -4.52 -4.32 -3.02
N VAL A 106 -4.86 -3.44 -3.96
CA VAL A 106 -3.90 -2.63 -4.72
C VAL A 106 -4.31 -1.18 -4.76
N LEU A 107 -3.33 -0.27 -4.71
CA LEU A 107 -3.53 1.16 -4.93
C LEU A 107 -2.86 1.57 -6.25
N ILE A 108 -3.67 1.99 -7.23
CA ILE A 108 -3.22 2.30 -8.58
C ILE A 108 -3.68 3.71 -8.97
N GLY A 109 -2.73 4.60 -9.28
CA GLY A 109 -3.01 5.94 -9.78
C GLY A 109 -2.48 6.16 -11.19
N GLU A 110 -1.16 6.05 -11.39
CA GLU A 110 -0.49 6.40 -12.64
C GLU A 110 -1.03 5.66 -13.86
N THR A 111 -1.30 4.37 -13.75
CA THR A 111 -1.82 3.54 -14.84
C THR A 111 -3.17 4.07 -15.33
N PHE A 112 -4.06 4.46 -14.42
CA PHE A 112 -5.34 5.05 -14.78
C PHE A 112 -5.19 6.47 -15.36
N MET A 113 -4.28 7.29 -14.82
CA MET A 113 -4.04 8.64 -15.31
C MET A 113 -3.41 8.67 -16.71
N ARG A 114 -2.69 7.61 -17.10
CA ARG A 114 -2.11 7.44 -18.44
C ARG A 114 -3.05 6.75 -19.43
N SER A 115 -4.18 6.23 -18.96
CA SER A 115 -5.12 5.47 -19.78
C SER A 115 -6.04 6.40 -20.58
N ASP A 116 -6.21 6.12 -21.86
CA ASP A 116 -7.22 6.78 -22.71
C ASP A 116 -8.66 6.35 -22.35
N ASN A 117 -8.81 5.17 -21.70
CA ASN A 117 -10.11 4.64 -21.27
C ASN A 117 -9.99 3.94 -19.91
N ILE A 118 -10.16 4.71 -18.83
CA ILE A 118 -10.04 4.23 -17.44
C ILE A 118 -10.97 3.04 -17.17
N LYS A 119 -12.20 3.06 -17.69
CA LYS A 119 -13.18 1.98 -17.47
C LYS A 119 -12.71 0.65 -18.06
N GLU A 120 -12.14 0.68 -19.25
CA GLU A 120 -11.63 -0.53 -19.92
C GLU A 120 -10.37 -1.04 -19.23
N THR A 121 -9.44 -0.15 -18.90
CA THR A 121 -8.24 -0.48 -18.12
C THR A 121 -8.59 -1.10 -16.77
N MET A 122 -9.59 -0.55 -16.06
CA MET A 122 -10.07 -1.12 -14.80
C MET A 122 -10.61 -2.54 -14.99
N LYS A 123 -11.41 -2.80 -16.03
CA LYS A 123 -11.94 -4.14 -16.32
C LYS A 123 -10.81 -5.12 -16.63
N GLN A 124 -9.84 -4.70 -17.44
CA GLN A 124 -8.69 -5.51 -17.81
C GLN A 124 -7.87 -5.89 -16.57
N LEU A 125 -7.49 -4.91 -15.73
CA LEU A 125 -6.73 -5.18 -14.50
C LEU A 125 -7.49 -6.09 -13.53
N ARG A 126 -8.83 -6.01 -13.48
CA ARG A 126 -9.65 -6.86 -12.61
C ARG A 126 -9.95 -8.25 -13.17
N SER A 127 -9.64 -8.51 -14.43
CA SER A 127 -9.99 -9.80 -15.08
C SER A 127 -9.25 -11.00 -14.48
N CYS A 128 -8.17 -10.77 -13.73
CA CYS A 128 -7.35 -11.77 -13.09
C CYS A 128 -7.58 -11.91 -11.57
N LEU A 129 -8.49 -11.13 -11.00
CA LEU A 129 -8.85 -11.19 -9.58
C LEU A 129 -10.04 -12.10 -9.37
#